data_5c681497ad9d3341e77e466306a2a309
#
_entry.id   5c681497ad9d3341e77e466306a2a309
#
_cell.length_a   1.000
_cell.length_b   1.000
_cell.length_c   1.000
_cell.angle_alpha   90.00
_cell.angle_beta   90.00
_cell.angle_gamma   90.00
#
_symmetry.space_group_name_H-M   'P 1'
#
loop_
_entity.id
_entity.type
_entity.pdbx_description
1 polymer ?
#
loop_
_entity_poly.entity_id
_entity_poly.type
_entity_poly.pdbx_seq_one_letter_code
_entity_poly.pdbx_strand_id
1 'polypeptide(L)'
;VPTRPHPLRQPTILPALASGLRRAALAAGLVATLIAAPVAAQDTSGYSAEELAPRHGIAMHGEPELGPDFSHFPYAAPDAPTGGRVAMALQGTFDGLNPTIVLGVAPDLAQKFVWESLMQRSLDEPFTLYGLVARSVVMPEDRSFAEFALDPRATFSDGAPLTAQDVKTSFELLREKGKPYFRGNFGKVAAVEVIDDHTIRFDFGDSGDRELPLLIAMMPIFATHTIDPETFDQTSLTPPIGSGPYAFAQVVPGERVVLRRRDDYWGADLPVNRGLNKPDEIRYEFFRDANTMFEGFKTGVYDLRVEGDATRWATGYDFPAVRDGRIVKEEVPQRTPQGMNGFVFNTRKDIFADRRVRQALGHLYDFEWVNRNLLFGLFQRAGSYFDGSDLSARGRPASEAEQALLAPFADAVLPEVMDGTWQPPTGDGSGRDRAQIREAMRLLAEAGWRLQDGVMRNAETGAPMTFEFLAVNRQQERLALNFADALGRVGIAMSIRLVDDAQYWRRLADFDYDMIQWTWPASLSPGNEQVNRWTSAAAERSGSLNFAGAREPGIDAMIAAMLAATERDDFVDAVRALDRLLISGIYVVPLHIQANTWLAYDAGLERPDPAPLRGLPIEVWRRSGG
;
A
#
# COMPACT_ATOMS: atom_id res chain seq x y z
N VAL A 1 26.85 11.98 -52.98
CA VAL A 1 28.31 12.04 -52.84
C VAL A 1 28.63 11.92 -51.35
N PRO A 2 29.31 10.86 -50.89
CA PRO A 2 29.61 10.66 -49.47
C PRO A 2 30.99 11.21 -49.12
N THR A 3 31.11 11.87 -47.97
CA THR A 3 32.38 12.26 -47.38
C THR A 3 32.65 11.42 -46.13
N ARG A 4 33.86 10.81 -46.12
CA ARG A 4 34.43 9.95 -45.08
C ARG A 4 34.93 10.78 -43.88
N PRO A 5 34.98 10.19 -42.65
CA PRO A 5 35.53 10.84 -41.46
C PRO A 5 37.04 10.67 -41.33
N HIS A 6 37.68 11.69 -40.75
CA HIS A 6 39.11 11.69 -40.37
C HIS A 6 39.31 11.11 -38.96
N PRO A 7 40.48 10.46 -38.69
CA PRO A 7 40.78 9.84 -37.40
C PRO A 7 41.42 10.81 -36.40
N LEU A 8 41.05 10.71 -35.14
CA LEU A 8 41.67 11.41 -34.02
C LEU A 8 42.84 10.60 -33.44
N ARG A 9 43.96 11.29 -33.22
CA ARG A 9 45.24 10.81 -32.72
C ARG A 9 45.20 10.45 -31.25
N GLN A 10 45.83 9.34 -30.88
CA GLN A 10 46.24 8.98 -29.53
C GLN A 10 47.55 9.71 -29.13
N PRO A 11 47.76 10.07 -27.89
CA PRO A 11 49.08 10.43 -27.39
C PRO A 11 49.76 9.20 -26.74
N THR A 12 50.96 8.93 -27.24
CA THR A 12 51.96 7.99 -26.73
C THR A 12 52.59 8.52 -25.46
N ILE A 13 52.75 7.70 -24.42
CA ILE A 13 53.67 7.93 -23.31
C ILE A 13 54.68 6.79 -23.24
N LEU A 14 55.95 7.13 -23.38
CA LEU A 14 57.13 6.27 -23.25
C LEU A 14 57.57 6.19 -21.76
N PRO A 15 58.33 5.12 -21.40
CA PRO A 15 58.65 4.80 -19.99
C PRO A 15 59.97 5.37 -19.53
N ALA A 16 60.10 5.61 -18.23
CA ALA A 16 61.38 5.90 -17.60
C ALA A 16 61.82 4.77 -16.67
N LEU A 17 63.07 4.39 -16.86
CA LEU A 17 63.82 3.31 -16.25
C LEU A 17 64.30 3.59 -14.80
N ALA A 18 64.24 2.51 -14.04
CA ALA A 18 65.28 1.89 -13.17
C ALA A 18 66.07 2.67 -12.13
N SER A 19 66.07 2.16 -10.93
CA SER A 19 67.21 1.55 -10.17
C SER A 19 66.87 1.53 -8.69
N GLY A 20 66.78 0.39 -8.05
CA GLY A 20 67.92 -0.27 -7.43
C GLY A 20 67.76 -0.33 -5.91
N LEU A 21 67.70 -1.50 -5.35
CA LEU A 21 68.46 -2.01 -4.21
C LEU A 21 67.67 -2.96 -3.30
N ARG A 22 68.21 -4.15 -3.25
CA ARG A 22 67.84 -5.27 -2.37
C ARG A 22 67.85 -4.91 -0.89
N ARG A 23 66.83 -5.32 -0.17
CA ARG A 23 66.99 -5.81 1.25
C ARG A 23 65.92 -6.89 1.49
N ALA A 24 66.45 -8.10 1.76
CA ALA A 24 65.64 -9.21 2.25
C ALA A 24 65.27 -8.92 3.70
N ALA A 25 63.99 -9.11 4.03
CA ALA A 25 63.51 -9.26 5.41
C ALA A 25 62.40 -10.31 5.40
N LEU A 26 62.60 -11.33 6.24
CA LEU A 26 61.63 -12.39 6.56
C LEU A 26 60.27 -11.80 6.91
N ALA A 27 59.25 -12.21 6.14
CA ALA A 27 57.87 -12.06 6.55
C ALA A 27 57.37 -13.38 7.14
N ALA A 28 57.30 -13.43 8.47
CA ALA A 28 56.57 -14.47 9.21
C ALA A 28 55.08 -14.29 8.86
N GLY A 29 54.45 -15.34 8.31
CA GLY A 29 53.04 -15.37 8.01
C GLY A 29 52.22 -15.31 9.32
N LEU A 30 51.52 -14.20 9.53
CA LEU A 30 50.37 -14.15 10.42
C LEU A 30 49.14 -14.54 9.58
N VAL A 31 48.75 -15.81 9.69
CA VAL A 31 47.38 -16.24 9.36
C VAL A 31 46.50 -15.66 10.46
N ALA A 32 45.89 -14.51 10.16
CA ALA A 32 44.79 -14.00 10.99
C ALA A 32 43.59 -14.91 10.74
N THR A 33 43.42 -15.94 11.54
CA THR A 33 42.12 -16.59 11.72
C THR A 33 41.16 -15.52 12.25
N LEU A 34 40.30 -15.03 11.40
CA LEU A 34 39.07 -14.34 11.82
C LEU A 34 38.28 -15.39 12.63
N ILE A 35 38.47 -15.41 13.91
CA ILE A 35 37.54 -16.01 14.87
C ILE A 35 36.31 -15.07 14.77
N ALA A 36 35.27 -15.51 14.04
CA ALA A 36 33.95 -14.92 14.19
C ALA A 36 33.63 -15.05 15.70
N ALA A 37 33.62 -13.93 16.39
CA ALA A 37 33.11 -13.89 17.75
C ALA A 37 31.68 -14.42 17.69
N PRO A 38 31.29 -15.40 18.53
CA PRO A 38 29.88 -15.75 18.63
C PRO A 38 29.13 -14.45 18.98
N VAL A 39 28.14 -14.08 18.15
CA VAL A 39 27.17 -13.07 18.54
C VAL A 39 26.59 -13.57 19.84
N ALA A 40 26.87 -12.88 20.93
CA ALA A 40 26.35 -13.26 22.24
C ALA A 40 24.82 -13.29 22.11
N ALA A 41 24.22 -14.45 22.34
CA ALA A 41 22.77 -14.56 22.49
C ALA A 41 22.35 -13.45 23.47
N GLN A 42 21.40 -12.62 23.07
CA GLN A 42 20.92 -11.53 23.93
C GLN A 42 20.52 -12.16 25.28
N ASP A 43 20.96 -11.54 26.35
CA ASP A 43 20.64 -11.98 27.70
C ASP A 43 19.12 -11.84 27.92
N THR A 44 18.39 -12.94 27.93
CA THR A 44 16.94 -12.99 28.17
C THR A 44 16.60 -12.90 29.67
N SER A 45 17.60 -12.73 30.56
CA SER A 45 17.39 -12.64 32.00
C SER A 45 16.55 -11.44 32.46
N GLY A 46 16.31 -10.47 31.57
CA GLY A 46 15.47 -9.31 31.86
C GLY A 46 13.96 -9.51 31.61
N TYR A 47 13.56 -10.60 30.94
CA TYR A 47 12.17 -10.85 30.59
C TYR A 47 11.49 -11.87 31.53
N SER A 48 10.18 -11.69 31.73
CA SER A 48 9.37 -12.63 32.51
C SER A 48 9.11 -13.93 31.72
N ALA A 49 8.72 -14.99 32.39
CA ALA A 49 8.35 -16.26 31.75
C ALA A 49 7.09 -16.09 30.84
N GLU A 50 6.23 -15.12 31.13
CA GLU A 50 5.04 -14.80 30.34
C GLU A 50 5.41 -14.11 29.01
N GLU A 51 6.36 -13.18 29.04
CA GLU A 51 6.87 -12.52 27.83
C GLU A 51 7.60 -13.50 26.90
N LEU A 52 8.25 -14.52 27.47
CA LEU A 52 8.95 -15.56 26.72
C LEU A 52 8.05 -16.77 26.40
N ALA A 53 6.75 -16.71 26.68
CA ALA A 53 5.85 -17.80 26.33
C ALA A 53 5.61 -17.83 24.80
N PRO A 54 5.67 -19.03 24.16
CA PRO A 54 5.37 -19.18 22.76
C PRO A 54 3.92 -18.80 22.46
N ARG A 55 3.70 -17.93 21.45
CA ARG A 55 2.40 -17.45 21.01
C ARG A 55 2.07 -18.04 19.63
N HIS A 56 0.78 -18.29 19.36
CA HIS A 56 0.28 -18.81 18.08
C HIS A 56 0.05 -17.71 17.03
N GLY A 57 0.07 -16.44 17.44
CA GLY A 57 -0.17 -15.28 16.58
C GLY A 57 0.47 -14.01 17.13
N ILE A 58 0.56 -12.99 16.28
CA ILE A 58 1.07 -11.64 16.61
C ILE A 58 0.07 -10.63 16.08
N ALA A 59 -0.45 -9.74 16.94
CA ALA A 59 -1.18 -8.57 16.53
C ALA A 59 -0.27 -7.32 16.54
N MET A 60 -0.53 -6.35 15.67
CA MET A 60 0.20 -5.07 15.71
C MET A 60 -0.10 -4.30 17.00
N HIS A 61 -1.36 -4.35 17.47
CA HIS A 61 -1.84 -3.73 18.69
C HIS A 61 -2.73 -4.73 19.43
N GLY A 62 -2.53 -4.86 20.76
CA GLY A 62 -3.25 -5.84 21.59
C GLY A 62 -2.93 -7.28 21.23
N GLU A 63 -3.90 -8.18 21.42
CA GLU A 63 -3.78 -9.61 21.20
C GLU A 63 -4.57 -10.06 19.95
N PRO A 64 -4.18 -11.20 19.32
CA PRO A 64 -4.96 -11.81 18.24
C PRO A 64 -6.40 -12.15 18.69
N GLU A 65 -7.40 -11.90 17.83
CA GLU A 65 -8.81 -12.18 18.13
C GLU A 65 -9.12 -13.68 18.21
N LEU A 66 -8.45 -14.50 17.38
CA LEU A 66 -8.64 -15.96 17.38
C LEU A 66 -7.70 -16.60 18.40
N GLY A 67 -8.26 -17.42 19.29
CA GLY A 67 -7.49 -18.15 20.30
C GLY A 67 -6.59 -19.27 19.69
N PRO A 68 -5.67 -19.85 20.48
CA PRO A 68 -4.71 -20.83 19.98
C PRO A 68 -5.34 -22.12 19.41
N ASP A 69 -6.57 -22.43 19.79
CA ASP A 69 -7.29 -23.63 19.35
C ASP A 69 -8.28 -23.34 18.19
N PHE A 70 -8.17 -22.19 17.51
CA PHE A 70 -9.03 -21.90 16.38
C PHE A 70 -8.88 -22.96 15.28
N SER A 71 -10.00 -23.35 14.66
CA SER A 71 -10.03 -24.45 13.69
C SER A 71 -9.83 -24.01 12.24
N HIS A 72 -10.23 -22.79 11.93
CA HIS A 72 -10.12 -22.14 10.61
C HIS A 72 -10.47 -20.67 10.72
N PHE A 73 -10.13 -19.87 9.73
CA PHE A 73 -10.57 -18.48 9.65
C PHE A 73 -12.10 -18.38 9.43
N PRO A 74 -12.78 -17.34 9.97
CA PRO A 74 -14.24 -17.18 9.85
C PRO A 74 -14.76 -17.14 8.40
N TYR A 75 -13.95 -16.61 7.48
CA TYR A 75 -14.26 -16.52 6.06
C TYR A 75 -13.92 -17.77 5.24
N ALA A 76 -13.34 -18.78 5.86
CA ALA A 76 -13.02 -20.04 5.21
C ALA A 76 -14.23 -20.98 5.10
N ALA A 77 -14.20 -21.91 4.18
CA ALA A 77 -15.27 -22.87 3.93
C ALA A 77 -14.72 -24.32 4.00
N PRO A 78 -14.47 -24.88 5.21
CA PRO A 78 -13.85 -26.19 5.36
C PRO A 78 -14.64 -27.32 4.66
N ASP A 79 -15.96 -27.27 4.76
CA ASP A 79 -16.87 -28.31 4.23
C ASP A 79 -17.16 -28.15 2.73
N ALA A 80 -16.72 -27.04 2.11
CA ALA A 80 -16.91 -26.86 0.68
C ALA A 80 -16.00 -27.81 -0.13
N PRO A 81 -16.49 -28.39 -1.24
CA PRO A 81 -15.67 -29.25 -2.07
C PRO A 81 -14.49 -28.47 -2.67
N THR A 82 -13.38 -29.16 -2.85
CA THR A 82 -12.28 -28.71 -3.70
C THR A 82 -12.58 -29.08 -5.14
N GLY A 83 -12.12 -28.28 -6.07
CA GLY A 83 -12.29 -28.61 -7.49
C GLY A 83 -12.49 -27.42 -8.40
N GLY A 84 -12.45 -27.71 -9.68
CA GLY A 84 -12.72 -26.75 -10.73
C GLY A 84 -11.59 -25.74 -10.96
N ARG A 85 -11.90 -24.78 -11.84
CA ARG A 85 -10.97 -23.71 -12.25
C ARG A 85 -11.55 -22.35 -11.94
N VAL A 86 -10.69 -21.42 -11.51
CA VAL A 86 -11.00 -20.00 -11.48
C VAL A 86 -10.01 -19.24 -12.36
N ALA A 87 -10.50 -18.51 -13.35
CA ALA A 87 -9.70 -17.72 -14.25
C ALA A 87 -9.88 -16.22 -13.96
N MET A 88 -8.76 -15.51 -13.88
CA MET A 88 -8.66 -14.06 -13.73
C MET A 88 -7.92 -13.43 -14.89
N ALA A 89 -7.93 -12.11 -14.97
CA ALA A 89 -7.19 -11.38 -15.97
C ALA A 89 -6.31 -10.29 -15.35
N LEU A 90 -5.15 -10.07 -15.96
CA LEU A 90 -4.24 -8.98 -15.65
C LEU A 90 -3.98 -8.15 -16.92
N GLN A 91 -3.86 -6.84 -16.74
CA GLN A 91 -3.43 -5.95 -17.82
C GLN A 91 -1.92 -5.84 -17.82
N GLY A 92 -1.32 -5.90 -19.01
CA GLY A 92 0.13 -5.78 -19.20
C GLY A 92 0.75 -7.06 -19.70
N THR A 93 2.02 -7.25 -19.38
CA THR A 93 2.84 -8.41 -19.74
C THR A 93 3.78 -8.77 -18.60
N PHE A 94 4.53 -9.84 -18.73
CA PHE A 94 5.58 -10.22 -17.79
C PHE A 94 6.78 -10.84 -18.53
N ASP A 95 7.96 -10.67 -17.95
CA ASP A 95 9.24 -11.22 -18.41
C ASP A 95 10.02 -11.93 -17.28
N GLY A 96 9.37 -12.05 -16.11
CA GLY A 96 9.88 -12.76 -14.94
C GLY A 96 8.75 -13.32 -14.08
N LEU A 97 9.12 -14.20 -13.13
CA LEU A 97 8.20 -14.80 -12.16
C LEU A 97 8.53 -14.43 -10.70
N ASN A 98 9.63 -13.71 -10.48
CA ASN A 98 10.05 -13.24 -9.17
C ASN A 98 9.60 -11.78 -8.95
N PRO A 99 8.53 -11.52 -8.17
CA PRO A 99 8.05 -10.17 -7.91
C PRO A 99 8.87 -9.43 -6.84
N THR A 100 9.85 -10.06 -6.20
CA THR A 100 10.59 -9.46 -5.07
C THR A 100 11.82 -8.66 -5.51
N ILE A 101 12.25 -8.78 -6.77
CA ILE A 101 13.42 -8.10 -7.35
C ILE A 101 13.03 -6.84 -8.13
N VAL A 102 14.02 -5.98 -8.40
CA VAL A 102 13.81 -4.71 -9.12
C VAL A 102 13.71 -4.90 -10.64
N LEU A 103 14.50 -5.82 -11.19
CA LEU A 103 14.56 -6.03 -12.64
C LEU A 103 13.35 -6.79 -13.16
N GLY A 104 12.89 -6.38 -14.34
CA GLY A 104 11.81 -7.02 -15.07
C GLY A 104 10.40 -6.67 -14.54
N VAL A 105 9.42 -7.31 -15.15
CA VAL A 105 8.00 -7.23 -14.79
C VAL A 105 7.52 -8.62 -14.42
N ALA A 106 7.21 -8.85 -13.15
CA ALA A 106 6.69 -10.12 -12.65
C ALA A 106 5.37 -9.91 -11.94
N PRO A 107 4.34 -10.75 -12.21
CA PRO A 107 3.12 -10.77 -11.42
C PRO A 107 3.42 -11.35 -10.02
N ASP A 108 2.66 -10.95 -9.02
CA ASP A 108 2.84 -11.37 -7.62
C ASP A 108 2.36 -12.80 -7.31
N LEU A 109 2.22 -13.64 -8.35
CA LEU A 109 1.63 -14.97 -8.25
C LEU A 109 2.48 -15.95 -7.45
N ALA A 110 3.81 -15.88 -7.58
CA ALA A 110 4.71 -16.72 -6.78
C ALA A 110 4.57 -16.41 -5.30
N GLN A 111 4.53 -15.13 -4.93
CA GLN A 111 4.40 -14.70 -3.54
C GLN A 111 3.01 -15.01 -2.95
N LYS A 112 1.96 -15.04 -3.77
CA LYS A 112 0.60 -15.31 -3.30
C LYS A 112 0.30 -16.79 -3.13
N PHE A 113 0.87 -17.67 -3.97
CA PHE A 113 0.39 -19.03 -4.10
C PHE A 113 1.46 -20.10 -3.97
N VAL A 114 2.72 -19.74 -4.23
CA VAL A 114 3.82 -20.70 -4.34
C VAL A 114 4.78 -20.59 -3.16
N TRP A 115 5.11 -19.37 -2.75
CA TRP A 115 5.95 -19.14 -1.58
C TRP A 115 5.09 -18.88 -0.34
N GLU A 116 5.46 -19.47 0.76
CA GLU A 116 4.87 -19.17 2.05
C GLU A 116 5.74 -18.22 2.85
N SER A 117 5.20 -17.74 3.95
CA SER A 117 5.87 -16.92 4.95
C SER A 117 5.85 -17.61 6.29
N LEU A 118 6.56 -17.08 7.28
CA LEU A 118 6.53 -17.63 8.64
C LEU A 118 5.11 -17.64 9.21
N MET A 119 4.34 -16.57 8.96
CA MET A 119 2.98 -16.43 9.48
C MET A 119 2.03 -15.90 8.40
N GLN A 120 0.75 -16.28 8.50
CA GLN A 120 -0.35 -15.89 7.60
C GLN A 120 -1.13 -14.72 8.17
N ARG A 121 -1.39 -13.70 7.34
CA ARG A 121 -2.20 -12.55 7.73
C ARG A 121 -3.69 -12.88 7.71
N SER A 122 -4.40 -12.52 8.80
CA SER A 122 -5.86 -12.54 8.84
C SER A 122 -6.46 -11.51 7.87
N LEU A 123 -7.57 -11.88 7.22
CA LEU A 123 -8.35 -10.97 6.38
C LEU A 123 -9.41 -10.19 7.18
N ASP A 124 -9.73 -10.62 8.40
CA ASP A 124 -10.76 -10.00 9.24
C ASP A 124 -10.20 -9.08 10.34
N GLU A 125 -8.88 -9.10 10.54
CA GLU A 125 -8.23 -8.28 11.55
C GLU A 125 -7.36 -7.19 10.91
N PRO A 126 -7.17 -6.05 11.59
CA PRO A 126 -6.42 -4.92 11.05
C PRO A 126 -5.00 -5.26 10.62
N PHE A 127 -4.21 -5.85 11.54
CA PHE A 127 -2.86 -6.34 11.24
C PHE A 127 -2.48 -7.41 12.25
N THR A 128 -3.02 -8.61 12.06
CA THR A 128 -2.75 -9.79 12.88
C THR A 128 -2.27 -10.93 12.00
N LEU A 129 -1.29 -11.65 12.49
CA LEU A 129 -0.66 -12.79 11.84
C LEU A 129 -0.83 -14.04 12.71
N TYR A 130 -1.08 -15.18 12.09
CA TYR A 130 -1.20 -16.49 12.71
C TYR A 130 -0.17 -17.45 12.14
N GLY A 131 0.25 -18.43 12.93
CA GLY A 131 1.29 -19.37 12.54
C GLY A 131 0.98 -20.11 11.24
N LEU A 132 1.97 -20.16 10.34
CA LEU A 132 1.95 -20.90 9.07
C LEU A 132 3.17 -21.81 9.02
N VAL A 133 4.29 -21.40 8.41
CA VAL A 133 5.55 -22.15 8.48
C VAL A 133 6.11 -22.15 9.92
N ALA A 134 5.97 -21.04 10.64
CA ALA A 134 6.21 -21.01 12.07
C ALA A 134 4.95 -21.43 12.83
N ARG A 135 5.04 -22.49 13.64
CA ARG A 135 3.95 -22.95 14.53
C ARG A 135 3.76 -22.03 15.74
N SER A 136 4.80 -21.32 16.14
CA SER A 136 4.78 -20.37 17.26
C SER A 136 5.89 -19.33 17.14
N VAL A 137 5.71 -18.25 17.88
CA VAL A 137 6.68 -17.16 18.00
C VAL A 137 6.83 -16.75 19.45
N VAL A 138 8.06 -16.49 19.88
CA VAL A 138 8.41 -15.81 21.15
C VAL A 138 8.81 -14.39 20.78
N MET A 139 8.13 -13.42 21.35
CA MET A 139 8.40 -11.99 21.11
C MET A 139 8.05 -11.23 22.39
N PRO A 140 9.01 -10.56 23.04
CA PRO A 140 8.75 -9.74 24.22
C PRO A 140 7.92 -8.48 23.84
N GLU A 141 7.36 -7.82 24.85
CA GLU A 141 6.51 -6.65 24.65
C GLU A 141 7.24 -5.47 23.99
N ASP A 142 8.52 -5.30 24.30
CA ASP A 142 9.39 -4.29 23.71
C ASP A 142 9.76 -4.57 22.24
N ARG A 143 9.42 -5.78 21.75
CA ARG A 143 9.73 -6.26 20.40
C ARG A 143 11.20 -6.15 20.02
N SER A 144 12.11 -6.28 20.99
CA SER A 144 13.55 -6.26 20.77
C SER A 144 14.05 -7.44 19.93
N PHE A 145 13.32 -8.57 19.98
CA PHE A 145 13.55 -9.73 19.12
C PHE A 145 12.26 -10.50 18.79
N ALA A 146 12.35 -11.39 17.81
CA ALA A 146 11.34 -12.41 17.55
C ALA A 146 12.03 -13.74 17.24
N GLU A 147 11.63 -14.80 17.95
CA GLU A 147 12.11 -16.16 17.75
C GLU A 147 10.98 -17.04 17.24
N PHE A 148 11.16 -17.63 16.06
CA PHE A 148 10.15 -18.43 15.38
C PHE A 148 10.51 -19.90 15.47
N ALA A 149 9.58 -20.73 15.97
CA ALA A 149 9.68 -22.19 15.93
C ALA A 149 8.93 -22.74 14.72
N LEU A 150 9.66 -23.29 13.75
CA LEU A 150 9.09 -23.80 12.49
C LEU A 150 8.36 -25.13 12.70
N ASP A 151 7.38 -25.41 11.86
CA ASP A 151 6.73 -26.73 11.80
C ASP A 151 7.67 -27.72 11.09
N PRO A 152 8.09 -28.81 11.75
CA PRO A 152 9.01 -29.77 11.15
C PRO A 152 8.42 -30.56 9.97
N ARG A 153 7.10 -30.43 9.71
CA ARG A 153 6.43 -31.02 8.55
C ARG A 153 6.56 -30.16 7.31
N ALA A 154 7.00 -28.91 7.44
CA ALA A 154 7.09 -27.97 6.32
C ALA A 154 8.06 -28.50 5.26
N THR A 155 7.56 -28.62 4.02
CA THR A 155 8.34 -29.10 2.88
C THR A 155 8.07 -28.26 1.64
N PHE A 156 9.08 -28.15 0.79
CA PHE A 156 8.93 -27.60 -0.55
C PHE A 156 8.21 -28.58 -1.49
N SER A 157 7.82 -28.09 -2.67
CA SER A 157 7.07 -28.90 -3.66
C SER A 157 7.90 -30.01 -4.33
N ASP A 158 9.21 -30.02 -4.15
CA ASP A 158 10.10 -31.10 -4.57
C ASP A 158 10.38 -32.14 -3.46
N GLY A 159 9.75 -31.95 -2.28
CA GLY A 159 9.89 -32.80 -1.11
C GLY A 159 11.06 -32.48 -0.20
N ALA A 160 11.89 -31.48 -0.51
CA ALA A 160 12.95 -31.03 0.39
C ALA A 160 12.37 -30.40 1.67
N PRO A 161 12.94 -30.62 2.86
CA PRO A 161 12.48 -30.00 4.09
C PRO A 161 12.75 -28.50 4.06
N LEU A 162 11.81 -27.71 4.62
CA LEU A 162 12.00 -26.30 4.84
C LEU A 162 12.64 -26.09 6.21
N THR A 163 13.77 -25.39 6.24
CA THR A 163 14.58 -25.21 7.44
C THR A 163 14.77 -23.74 7.83
N ALA A 164 15.22 -23.49 9.04
CA ALA A 164 15.62 -22.17 9.52
C ALA A 164 16.74 -21.54 8.66
N GLN A 165 17.58 -22.37 8.03
CA GLN A 165 18.60 -21.89 7.10
C GLN A 165 17.97 -21.32 5.82
N ASP A 166 16.88 -21.90 5.31
CA ASP A 166 16.15 -21.35 4.15
C ASP A 166 15.54 -20.00 4.48
N VAL A 167 14.99 -19.84 5.70
CA VAL A 167 14.44 -18.57 6.19
C VAL A 167 15.53 -17.51 6.26
N LYS A 168 16.70 -17.82 6.85
CA LYS A 168 17.84 -16.90 6.94
C LYS A 168 18.34 -16.48 5.58
N THR A 169 18.56 -17.44 4.67
CA THR A 169 19.06 -17.16 3.32
C THR A 169 18.04 -16.31 2.51
N SER A 170 16.75 -16.59 2.65
CA SER A 170 15.69 -15.78 2.03
C SER A 170 15.72 -14.33 2.52
N PHE A 171 15.88 -14.15 3.83
CA PHE A 171 16.01 -12.83 4.43
C PHE A 171 17.25 -12.08 3.88
N GLU A 172 18.40 -12.74 3.81
CA GLU A 172 19.66 -12.15 3.33
C GLU A 172 19.53 -11.74 1.84
N LEU A 173 18.97 -12.60 0.99
CA LEU A 173 18.71 -12.29 -0.42
C LEU A 173 17.79 -11.08 -0.59
N LEU A 174 16.72 -11.00 0.18
CA LEU A 174 15.78 -9.89 0.13
C LEU A 174 16.40 -8.58 0.66
N ARG A 175 17.18 -8.66 1.74
CA ARG A 175 17.89 -7.51 2.32
C ARG A 175 18.93 -6.94 1.36
N GLU A 176 19.64 -7.78 0.63
CA GLU A 176 20.74 -7.36 -0.24
C GLU A 176 20.26 -7.04 -1.67
N LYS A 177 19.45 -7.90 -2.26
CA LYS A 177 19.09 -7.88 -3.69
C LYS A 177 17.60 -7.62 -3.95
N GLY A 178 16.75 -7.60 -2.93
CA GLY A 178 15.31 -7.37 -3.05
C GLY A 178 14.97 -5.93 -3.46
N LYS A 179 13.68 -5.68 -3.73
CA LYS A 179 13.15 -4.33 -3.95
C LYS A 179 13.51 -3.38 -2.80
N PRO A 180 13.56 -2.04 -3.04
CA PRO A 180 13.89 -1.04 -2.02
C PRO A 180 13.09 -1.18 -0.72
N TYR A 181 11.84 -1.63 -0.80
CA TYR A 181 10.99 -1.91 0.35
C TYR A 181 11.63 -2.96 1.29
N PHE A 182 12.09 -4.10 0.75
CA PHE A 182 12.76 -5.13 1.55
C PHE A 182 14.09 -4.63 2.11
N ARG A 183 14.92 -4.03 1.25
CA ARG A 183 16.23 -3.51 1.67
C ARG A 183 16.12 -2.47 2.78
N GLY A 184 15.13 -1.56 2.69
CA GLY A 184 14.92 -0.51 3.67
C GLY A 184 14.44 -1.03 5.03
N ASN A 185 13.48 -1.96 5.03
CA ASN A 185 12.96 -2.52 6.28
C ASN A 185 13.90 -3.56 6.88
N PHE A 186 14.41 -4.50 6.08
CA PHE A 186 15.26 -5.59 6.57
C PHE A 186 16.67 -5.10 6.94
N GLY A 187 17.10 -3.96 6.41
CA GLY A 187 18.32 -3.27 6.84
C GLY A 187 18.30 -2.79 8.30
N LYS A 188 17.12 -2.72 8.94
CA LYS A 188 16.95 -2.36 10.36
C LYS A 188 17.17 -3.56 11.32
N VAL A 189 17.18 -4.79 10.80
CA VAL A 189 17.43 -5.99 11.60
C VAL A 189 18.90 -6.04 12.02
N ALA A 190 19.15 -6.10 13.31
CA ALA A 190 20.50 -6.04 13.88
C ALA A 190 21.25 -7.37 13.68
N ALA A 191 20.57 -8.51 13.95
CA ALA A 191 21.15 -9.84 13.78
C ALA A 191 20.10 -10.88 13.41
N VAL A 192 20.55 -11.99 12.79
CA VAL A 192 19.73 -13.16 12.49
C VAL A 192 20.52 -14.41 12.86
N GLU A 193 19.96 -15.21 13.75
CA GLU A 193 20.60 -16.43 14.27
C GLU A 193 19.73 -17.66 13.95
N VAL A 194 20.34 -18.68 13.36
CA VAL A 194 19.78 -20.03 13.25
C VAL A 194 20.20 -20.80 14.51
N ILE A 195 19.24 -21.08 15.38
CA ILE A 195 19.49 -21.80 16.64
C ILE A 195 19.58 -23.29 16.37
N ASP A 196 18.65 -23.82 15.59
CA ASP A 196 18.66 -25.19 15.07
C ASP A 196 17.88 -25.24 13.73
N ASP A 197 17.68 -26.45 13.16
CA ASP A 197 17.01 -26.62 11.87
C ASP A 197 15.57 -26.06 11.84
N HIS A 198 14.92 -25.89 13.00
CA HIS A 198 13.54 -25.48 13.12
C HIS A 198 13.35 -24.24 14.01
N THR A 199 14.43 -23.58 14.40
CA THR A 199 14.36 -22.39 15.27
C THR A 199 15.24 -21.28 14.72
N ILE A 200 14.63 -20.11 14.45
CA ILE A 200 15.33 -18.92 13.97
C ILE A 200 14.95 -17.69 14.79
N ARG A 201 15.93 -16.88 15.11
CA ARG A 201 15.78 -15.65 15.87
C ARG A 201 16.21 -14.44 15.05
N PHE A 202 15.41 -13.38 15.11
CA PHE A 202 15.70 -12.06 14.56
C PHE A 202 15.82 -11.06 15.71
N ASP A 203 16.94 -10.39 15.84
CA ASP A 203 17.17 -9.31 16.80
C ASP A 203 16.99 -7.95 16.11
N PHE A 204 16.17 -7.08 16.69
CA PHE A 204 15.82 -5.79 16.11
C PHE A 204 16.60 -4.63 16.75
N GLY A 205 17.36 -4.90 17.81
CA GLY A 205 18.15 -3.89 18.52
C GLY A 205 17.28 -2.71 18.97
N ASP A 206 17.83 -1.51 18.92
CA ASP A 206 17.16 -0.27 19.31
C ASP A 206 16.35 0.35 18.16
N SER A 207 15.86 -0.43 17.21
CA SER A 207 15.15 0.10 16.02
C SER A 207 13.89 0.88 16.37
N GLY A 208 13.22 0.53 17.48
CA GLY A 208 11.95 1.12 17.91
C GLY A 208 10.79 0.88 16.91
N ASP A 209 11.02 0.09 15.88
CA ASP A 209 10.05 -0.16 14.80
C ASP A 209 9.17 -1.36 15.16
N ARG A 210 8.02 -1.09 15.77
CA ARG A 210 7.07 -2.12 16.21
C ARG A 210 6.46 -2.92 15.05
N GLU A 211 6.51 -2.43 13.82
CA GLU A 211 5.99 -3.10 12.62
C GLU A 211 6.97 -4.14 12.06
N LEU A 212 8.26 -3.97 12.31
CA LEU A 212 9.33 -4.77 11.71
C LEU A 212 9.20 -6.29 11.96
N PRO A 213 8.87 -6.78 13.19
CA PRO A 213 8.65 -8.21 13.42
C PRO A 213 7.54 -8.81 12.54
N LEU A 214 6.45 -8.07 12.32
CA LEU A 214 5.33 -8.52 11.47
C LEU A 214 5.75 -8.54 9.99
N LEU A 215 6.54 -7.57 9.54
CA LEU A 215 7.08 -7.54 8.18
C LEU A 215 8.01 -8.72 7.91
N ILE A 216 8.85 -9.08 8.88
CA ILE A 216 9.72 -10.27 8.81
C ILE A 216 8.86 -11.54 8.77
N ALA A 217 7.84 -11.64 9.62
CA ALA A 217 6.95 -12.79 9.65
C ALA A 217 6.18 -13.03 8.33
N MET A 218 5.99 -12.00 7.52
CA MET A 218 5.31 -12.05 6.20
C MET A 218 6.28 -12.16 5.01
N MET A 219 7.59 -12.22 5.21
CA MET A 219 8.52 -12.34 4.08
C MET A 219 8.37 -13.68 3.38
N PRO A 220 8.48 -13.76 2.04
CA PRO A 220 8.47 -15.02 1.34
C PRO A 220 9.71 -15.85 1.66
N ILE A 221 9.52 -17.16 1.86
CA ILE A 221 10.59 -18.13 2.08
C ILE A 221 10.83 -18.88 0.78
N PHE A 222 12.08 -18.89 0.35
CA PHE A 222 12.51 -19.50 -0.91
C PHE A 222 13.10 -20.89 -0.70
N ALA A 223 12.94 -21.77 -1.69
CA ALA A 223 13.66 -23.04 -1.78
C ALA A 223 15.13 -22.79 -2.14
N THR A 224 15.95 -22.46 -1.16
CA THR A 224 17.28 -21.89 -1.37
C THR A 224 18.25 -22.83 -2.08
N HIS A 225 18.04 -24.15 -1.98
CA HIS A 225 18.79 -25.18 -2.72
C HIS A 225 18.60 -25.11 -4.25
N THR A 226 17.59 -24.35 -4.73
CA THR A 226 17.31 -24.14 -6.17
C THR A 226 17.73 -22.76 -6.66
N ILE A 227 18.22 -21.90 -5.79
CA ILE A 227 18.55 -20.51 -6.08
C ILE A 227 20.06 -20.32 -6.14
N ASP A 228 20.53 -19.73 -7.23
CA ASP A 228 21.89 -19.18 -7.29
C ASP A 228 21.86 -17.73 -6.76
N PRO A 229 22.50 -17.46 -5.61
CA PRO A 229 22.53 -16.12 -5.02
C PRO A 229 23.10 -15.04 -5.94
N GLU A 230 24.02 -15.39 -6.85
CA GLU A 230 24.64 -14.42 -7.75
C GLU A 230 23.65 -13.90 -8.81
N THR A 231 22.68 -14.72 -9.19
CA THR A 231 21.69 -14.40 -10.23
C THR A 231 20.29 -14.15 -9.70
N PHE A 232 20.10 -14.13 -8.38
CA PHE A 232 18.79 -13.95 -7.74
C PHE A 232 18.03 -12.71 -8.21
N ASP A 233 18.73 -11.61 -8.47
CA ASP A 233 18.18 -10.32 -8.92
C ASP A 233 17.99 -10.22 -10.44
N GLN A 234 18.22 -11.32 -11.19
CA GLN A 234 17.99 -11.39 -12.64
C GLN A 234 16.57 -11.89 -12.94
N THR A 235 16.02 -11.44 -14.06
CA THR A 235 14.72 -11.94 -14.54
C THR A 235 14.81 -13.40 -14.97
N SER A 236 13.81 -14.19 -14.59
CA SER A 236 13.69 -15.59 -15.01
C SER A 236 12.22 -15.96 -15.20
N LEU A 237 11.96 -16.74 -16.25
CA LEU A 237 10.66 -17.39 -16.51
C LEU A 237 10.65 -18.85 -16.04
N THR A 238 11.73 -19.32 -15.41
CA THR A 238 11.76 -20.65 -14.78
C THR A 238 10.82 -20.65 -13.59
N PRO A 239 9.81 -21.56 -13.55
CA PRO A 239 8.89 -21.67 -12.42
C PRO A 239 9.65 -21.92 -11.11
N PRO A 240 9.48 -21.05 -10.09
CA PRO A 240 10.14 -21.27 -8.82
C PRO A 240 9.48 -22.41 -8.04
N ILE A 241 10.30 -23.11 -7.26
CA ILE A 241 9.86 -24.06 -6.24
C ILE A 241 9.47 -23.28 -4.98
N GLY A 242 8.43 -23.71 -4.28
CA GLY A 242 7.98 -23.14 -3.03
C GLY A 242 7.27 -24.16 -2.17
N SER A 243 6.93 -23.77 -0.96
CA SER A 243 6.22 -24.62 0.03
C SER A 243 4.69 -24.50 -0.06
N GLY A 244 4.18 -23.53 -0.81
CA GLY A 244 2.77 -23.14 -0.85
C GLY A 244 1.81 -24.13 -1.49
N PRO A 245 0.50 -23.84 -1.42
CA PRO A 245 -0.58 -24.75 -1.86
C PRO A 245 -0.67 -24.94 -3.37
N TYR A 246 -0.02 -24.08 -4.18
CA TYR A 246 -0.01 -24.18 -5.63
C TYR A 246 1.41 -24.22 -6.18
N ALA A 247 1.52 -24.82 -7.37
CA ALA A 247 2.73 -24.79 -8.20
C ALA A 247 2.41 -24.29 -9.61
N PHE A 248 3.39 -23.70 -10.28
CA PHE A 248 3.25 -23.31 -11.68
C PHE A 248 3.11 -24.56 -12.56
N ALA A 249 2.00 -24.69 -13.26
CA ALA A 249 1.73 -25.77 -14.21
C ALA A 249 2.02 -25.36 -15.66
N GLN A 250 1.79 -24.09 -16.00
CA GLN A 250 2.07 -23.55 -17.32
C GLN A 250 2.45 -22.07 -17.23
N VAL A 251 3.46 -21.69 -17.98
CA VAL A 251 3.87 -20.29 -18.16
C VAL A 251 4.01 -20.04 -19.65
N VAL A 252 3.17 -19.14 -20.18
CA VAL A 252 3.27 -18.62 -21.55
C VAL A 252 3.59 -17.14 -21.43
N PRO A 253 4.84 -16.73 -21.72
CA PRO A 253 5.29 -15.37 -21.46
C PRO A 253 4.40 -14.31 -22.09
N GLY A 254 3.95 -13.33 -21.27
CA GLY A 254 3.10 -12.23 -21.70
C GLY A 254 1.66 -12.60 -22.06
N GLU A 255 1.26 -13.87 -21.94
CA GLU A 255 -0.07 -14.37 -22.35
C GLU A 255 -0.81 -15.03 -21.19
N ARG A 256 -0.18 -16.03 -20.54
CA ARG A 256 -0.89 -16.86 -19.55
C ARG A 256 0.02 -17.44 -18.49
N VAL A 257 -0.52 -17.51 -17.27
CA VAL A 257 0.03 -18.33 -16.18
C VAL A 257 -1.06 -19.24 -15.65
N VAL A 258 -0.73 -20.53 -15.48
CA VAL A 258 -1.61 -21.52 -14.84
C VAL A 258 -0.91 -22.05 -13.60
N LEU A 259 -1.61 -21.97 -12.48
CA LEU A 259 -1.22 -22.56 -11.20
C LEU A 259 -2.12 -23.75 -10.93
N ARG A 260 -1.54 -24.88 -10.45
CA ARG A 260 -2.28 -26.07 -10.07
C ARG A 260 -2.10 -26.32 -8.58
N ARG A 261 -3.22 -26.64 -7.90
CA ARG A 261 -3.21 -27.01 -6.49
C ARG A 261 -2.40 -28.30 -6.29
N ARG A 262 -1.64 -28.35 -5.23
CA ARG A 262 -0.82 -29.49 -4.84
C ARG A 262 -1.65 -30.45 -4.00
N ASP A 263 -1.61 -31.74 -4.34
CA ASP A 263 -2.27 -32.79 -3.55
C ASP A 263 -1.42 -33.20 -2.32
N ASP A 264 -0.12 -32.95 -2.38
CA ASP A 264 0.87 -33.24 -1.35
C ASP A 264 1.23 -32.03 -0.49
N TYR A 265 0.39 -30.99 -0.48
CA TYR A 265 0.67 -29.78 0.27
C TYR A 265 0.71 -30.05 1.78
N TRP A 266 1.86 -29.82 2.40
CA TRP A 266 2.15 -30.13 3.81
C TRP A 266 1.23 -29.40 4.81
N GLY A 267 0.82 -28.17 4.48
CA GLY A 267 0.07 -27.27 5.36
C GLY A 267 -1.46 -27.30 5.17
N ALA A 268 -2.00 -28.27 4.44
CA ALA A 268 -3.43 -28.32 4.10
C ALA A 268 -4.37 -28.34 5.32
N ASP A 269 -3.95 -28.97 6.41
CA ASP A 269 -4.74 -29.13 7.64
C ASP A 269 -4.49 -28.03 8.68
N LEU A 270 -3.56 -27.09 8.42
CA LEU A 270 -3.31 -25.98 9.31
C LEU A 270 -4.56 -25.08 9.43
N PRO A 271 -4.87 -24.56 10.63
CA PRO A 271 -6.03 -23.70 10.84
C PRO A 271 -6.08 -22.50 9.87
N VAL A 272 -4.95 -21.92 9.54
CA VAL A 272 -4.81 -20.79 8.62
C VAL A 272 -5.11 -21.13 7.16
N ASN A 273 -5.06 -22.40 6.78
CA ASN A 273 -5.29 -22.87 5.40
C ASN A 273 -6.59 -23.64 5.23
N ARG A 274 -7.13 -24.18 6.32
CA ARG A 274 -8.30 -25.03 6.30
C ARG A 274 -9.51 -24.30 5.73
N GLY A 275 -10.04 -24.81 4.62
CA GLY A 275 -11.21 -24.22 3.94
C GLY A 275 -10.89 -23.11 2.94
N LEU A 276 -9.61 -22.80 2.73
CA LEU A 276 -9.12 -21.94 1.66
C LEU A 276 -8.57 -22.75 0.48
N ASN A 277 -8.16 -22.06 -0.59
CA ASN A 277 -7.46 -22.65 -1.74
C ASN A 277 -8.24 -23.82 -2.39
N LYS A 278 -9.54 -23.65 -2.57
CA LYS A 278 -10.45 -24.70 -3.08
C LYS A 278 -10.30 -25.01 -4.57
N PRO A 279 -10.02 -24.05 -5.49
CA PRO A 279 -9.85 -24.35 -6.92
C PRO A 279 -8.67 -25.31 -7.17
N ASP A 280 -8.85 -26.29 -8.07
CA ASP A 280 -7.74 -27.15 -8.53
C ASP A 280 -6.80 -26.38 -9.45
N GLU A 281 -7.35 -25.40 -10.18
CA GLU A 281 -6.60 -24.58 -11.11
C GLU A 281 -6.95 -23.09 -10.94
N ILE A 282 -5.91 -22.26 -10.78
CA ILE A 282 -6.00 -20.81 -10.86
C ILE A 282 -5.30 -20.38 -12.14
N ARG A 283 -6.00 -19.64 -12.99
CA ARG A 283 -5.48 -19.22 -14.28
C ARG A 283 -5.50 -17.70 -14.39
N TYR A 284 -4.40 -17.12 -14.87
CA TYR A 284 -4.28 -15.71 -15.17
C TYR A 284 -4.03 -15.50 -16.65
N GLU A 285 -4.94 -14.77 -17.31
CA GLU A 285 -4.82 -14.33 -18.69
C GLU A 285 -4.30 -12.90 -18.74
N PHE A 286 -3.30 -12.64 -19.61
CA PHE A 286 -2.72 -11.32 -19.75
C PHE A 286 -3.27 -10.62 -20.99
N PHE A 287 -3.69 -9.38 -20.83
CA PHE A 287 -4.24 -8.56 -21.88
C PHE A 287 -3.47 -7.26 -22.03
N ARG A 288 -3.24 -6.86 -23.28
CA ARG A 288 -2.49 -5.64 -23.58
C ARG A 288 -3.15 -4.38 -23.03
N ASP A 289 -4.47 -4.31 -23.10
CA ASP A 289 -5.24 -3.14 -22.69
C ASP A 289 -6.58 -3.52 -22.04
N ALA A 290 -7.17 -2.55 -21.32
CA ALA A 290 -8.39 -2.75 -20.56
C ALA A 290 -9.63 -3.07 -21.43
N ASN A 291 -9.66 -2.65 -22.70
CA ASN A 291 -10.79 -2.92 -23.59
C ASN A 291 -10.76 -4.36 -24.09
N THR A 292 -9.61 -4.83 -24.57
CA THR A 292 -9.44 -6.23 -24.98
C THR A 292 -9.65 -7.17 -23.79
N MET A 293 -9.21 -6.78 -22.58
CA MET A 293 -9.48 -7.52 -21.35
C MET A 293 -10.98 -7.60 -21.08
N PHE A 294 -11.74 -6.52 -21.24
CA PHE A 294 -13.19 -6.54 -21.05
C PHE A 294 -13.93 -7.39 -22.10
N GLU A 295 -13.51 -7.34 -23.37
CA GLU A 295 -14.06 -8.22 -24.41
C GLU A 295 -13.77 -9.70 -24.09
N GLY A 296 -12.57 -10.02 -23.54
CA GLY A 296 -12.25 -11.36 -23.03
C GLY A 296 -13.21 -11.83 -21.93
N PHE A 297 -13.61 -10.93 -21.02
CA PHE A 297 -14.60 -11.22 -19.98
C PHE A 297 -15.97 -11.55 -20.59
N LYS A 298 -16.46 -10.73 -21.51
CA LYS A 298 -17.74 -10.95 -22.18
C LYS A 298 -17.83 -12.28 -22.92
N THR A 299 -16.70 -12.78 -23.42
CA THR A 299 -16.59 -14.05 -24.16
C THR A 299 -16.24 -15.24 -23.27
N GLY A 300 -16.10 -15.05 -21.94
CA GLY A 300 -15.83 -16.12 -20.99
C GLY A 300 -14.39 -16.65 -21.01
N VAL A 301 -13.42 -15.81 -21.42
CA VAL A 301 -11.99 -16.16 -21.36
C VAL A 301 -11.53 -16.26 -19.90
N TYR A 302 -12.10 -15.44 -19.03
CA TYR A 302 -11.88 -15.50 -17.58
C TYR A 302 -13.18 -15.28 -16.80
N ASP A 303 -13.21 -15.70 -15.55
CA ASP A 303 -14.43 -15.94 -14.76
C ASP A 303 -14.73 -14.82 -13.75
N LEU A 304 -13.71 -14.11 -13.26
CA LEU A 304 -13.84 -13.13 -12.19
C LEU A 304 -13.15 -11.83 -12.56
N ARG A 305 -13.87 -10.72 -12.41
CA ARG A 305 -13.40 -9.37 -12.70
C ARG A 305 -13.73 -8.41 -11.56
N VAL A 306 -12.73 -7.71 -11.08
CA VAL A 306 -12.90 -6.48 -10.28
C VAL A 306 -12.89 -5.31 -11.25
N GLU A 307 -14.00 -4.56 -11.34
CA GLU A 307 -14.10 -3.42 -12.25
C GLU A 307 -13.66 -2.14 -11.56
N GLY A 308 -12.79 -1.39 -12.22
CA GLY A 308 -12.30 -0.08 -11.74
C GLY A 308 -12.77 1.12 -12.57
N ASP A 309 -13.45 0.87 -13.69
CA ASP A 309 -13.92 1.93 -14.58
C ASP A 309 -15.42 2.21 -14.38
N ALA A 310 -15.74 3.39 -13.87
CA ALA A 310 -17.12 3.80 -13.59
C ALA A 310 -18.01 3.83 -14.84
N THR A 311 -17.47 4.26 -15.98
CA THR A 311 -18.22 4.31 -17.23
C THR A 311 -18.59 2.89 -17.68
N ARG A 312 -17.62 1.99 -17.62
CA ARG A 312 -17.84 0.59 -17.97
C ARG A 312 -18.81 -0.08 -17.00
N TRP A 313 -18.66 0.15 -15.68
CA TRP A 313 -19.59 -0.36 -14.68
C TRP A 313 -21.02 0.10 -14.92
N ALA A 314 -21.21 1.40 -15.23
CA ALA A 314 -22.54 1.99 -15.48
C ALA A 314 -23.16 1.53 -16.79
N THR A 315 -22.38 1.36 -17.87
CA THR A 315 -22.92 1.23 -19.22
C THR A 315 -22.47 -0.01 -19.98
N GLY A 316 -21.37 -0.65 -19.56
CA GLY A 316 -20.72 -1.72 -20.33
C GLY A 316 -21.29 -3.13 -20.08
N TYR A 317 -22.00 -3.34 -18.97
CA TYR A 317 -22.47 -4.68 -18.53
C TYR A 317 -23.87 -5.06 -19.06
N ASP A 318 -24.33 -4.47 -20.16
CA ASP A 318 -25.54 -4.87 -20.85
C ASP A 318 -25.23 -5.82 -22.03
N PHE A 319 -24.86 -7.06 -21.74
CA PHE A 319 -24.61 -8.10 -22.74
C PHE A 319 -25.30 -9.44 -22.35
N PRO A 320 -25.45 -10.39 -23.30
CA PRO A 320 -26.28 -11.59 -23.08
C PRO A 320 -25.96 -12.36 -21.80
N ALA A 321 -24.70 -12.61 -21.49
CA ALA A 321 -24.34 -13.41 -20.31
C ALA A 321 -24.79 -12.78 -18.98
N VAL A 322 -24.83 -11.44 -18.89
CA VAL A 322 -25.38 -10.73 -17.71
C VAL A 322 -26.91 -10.82 -17.68
N ARG A 323 -27.57 -10.57 -18.84
CA ARG A 323 -29.02 -10.66 -18.94
C ARG A 323 -29.57 -12.05 -18.67
N ASP A 324 -28.83 -13.08 -19.07
CA ASP A 324 -29.20 -14.50 -18.88
C ASP A 324 -28.84 -15.01 -17.46
N GLY A 325 -28.22 -14.19 -16.62
CA GLY A 325 -27.80 -14.56 -15.26
C GLY A 325 -26.58 -15.49 -15.19
N ARG A 326 -25.85 -15.69 -16.30
CA ARG A 326 -24.58 -16.45 -16.31
C ARG A 326 -23.42 -15.67 -15.71
N ILE A 327 -23.51 -14.36 -15.74
CA ILE A 327 -22.59 -13.45 -15.05
C ILE A 327 -23.39 -12.69 -14.00
N VAL A 328 -22.92 -12.77 -12.77
CA VAL A 328 -23.40 -11.98 -11.64
C VAL A 328 -22.67 -10.63 -11.64
N LYS A 329 -23.45 -9.54 -11.52
CA LYS A 329 -22.91 -8.19 -11.30
C LYS A 329 -23.29 -7.76 -9.90
N GLU A 330 -22.31 -7.48 -9.07
CA GLU A 330 -22.50 -7.25 -7.64
C GLU A 330 -21.66 -6.08 -7.12
N GLU A 331 -22.20 -5.37 -6.14
CA GLU A 331 -21.49 -4.34 -5.39
C GLU A 331 -21.28 -4.81 -3.95
N VAL A 332 -20.02 -5.05 -3.58
CA VAL A 332 -19.65 -5.51 -2.25
C VAL A 332 -19.09 -4.33 -1.43
N PRO A 333 -19.69 -4.01 -0.28
CA PRO A 333 -19.21 -2.91 0.56
C PRO A 333 -17.73 -3.07 0.95
N GLN A 334 -16.94 -2.02 0.76
CA GLN A 334 -15.58 -1.96 1.25
C GLN A 334 -15.59 -1.55 2.73
N ARG A 335 -14.89 -2.32 3.56
CA ARG A 335 -14.79 -2.09 5.01
C ARG A 335 -13.38 -1.68 5.45
N THR A 336 -12.47 -1.48 4.48
CA THR A 336 -11.14 -0.91 4.72
C THR A 336 -11.15 0.59 4.45
N PRO A 337 -10.28 1.36 5.11
CA PRO A 337 -10.19 2.79 4.89
C PRO A 337 -9.92 3.13 3.42
N GLN A 338 -10.70 4.06 2.86
CA GLN A 338 -10.60 4.44 1.45
C GLN A 338 -9.50 5.49 1.20
N GLY A 339 -8.99 6.09 2.27
CA GLY A 339 -8.01 7.17 2.16
C GLY A 339 -8.60 8.48 1.66
N MET A 340 -7.73 9.44 1.36
CA MET A 340 -8.14 10.77 0.90
C MET A 340 -7.73 10.98 -0.56
N ASN A 341 -8.72 11.09 -1.44
CA ASN A 341 -8.56 11.55 -2.82
C ASN A 341 -9.02 13.00 -2.92
N GLY A 342 -8.16 13.90 -3.36
CA GLY A 342 -8.47 15.31 -3.40
C GLY A 342 -7.61 16.13 -4.37
N PHE A 343 -8.07 17.36 -4.65
CA PHE A 343 -7.20 18.38 -5.18
C PHE A 343 -6.39 18.97 -4.02
N VAL A 344 -5.10 18.73 -4.03
CA VAL A 344 -4.17 19.06 -2.93
C VAL A 344 -3.64 20.46 -3.11
N PHE A 345 -3.78 21.28 -2.09
CA PHE A 345 -3.17 22.60 -2.01
C PHE A 345 -1.71 22.48 -1.58
N ASN A 346 -0.79 23.07 -2.32
CA ASN A 346 0.57 23.24 -1.82
C ASN A 346 0.63 24.46 -0.90
N THR A 347 0.51 24.24 0.41
CA THR A 347 0.49 25.33 1.41
C THR A 347 1.82 26.06 1.59
N ARG A 348 2.89 25.62 0.87
CA ARG A 348 4.15 26.38 0.74
C ARG A 348 4.00 27.63 -0.12
N LYS A 349 2.90 27.70 -0.91
CA LYS A 349 2.56 28.86 -1.75
C LYS A 349 1.69 29.82 -0.94
N ASP A 350 2.08 31.10 -0.91
CA ASP A 350 1.41 32.15 -0.12
C ASP A 350 -0.10 32.22 -0.38
N ILE A 351 -0.51 31.98 -1.61
CA ILE A 351 -1.93 31.99 -2.02
C ILE A 351 -2.76 30.93 -1.25
N PHE A 352 -2.15 29.84 -0.80
CA PHE A 352 -2.81 28.76 -0.07
C PHE A 352 -2.41 28.70 1.41
N ALA A 353 -1.63 29.62 1.93
CA ALA A 353 -1.20 29.64 3.32
C ALA A 353 -2.39 29.81 4.27
N ASP A 354 -3.32 30.72 3.95
CA ASP A 354 -4.52 30.95 4.77
C ASP A 354 -5.56 29.84 4.60
N ARG A 355 -5.92 29.17 5.70
CA ARG A 355 -6.94 28.11 5.73
C ARG A 355 -8.30 28.55 5.15
N ARG A 356 -8.68 29.83 5.36
CA ARG A 356 -9.96 30.38 4.87
C ARG A 356 -10.01 30.41 3.33
N VAL A 357 -8.88 30.66 2.67
CA VAL A 357 -8.78 30.56 1.20
C VAL A 357 -9.02 29.12 0.76
N ARG A 358 -8.36 28.14 1.38
CA ARG A 358 -8.54 26.73 1.03
C ARG A 358 -9.98 26.26 1.25
N GLN A 359 -10.60 26.70 2.35
CA GLN A 359 -12.00 26.43 2.66
C GLN A 359 -12.93 27.06 1.60
N ALA A 360 -12.71 28.31 1.23
CA ALA A 360 -13.47 29.00 0.18
C ALA A 360 -13.42 28.26 -1.15
N LEU A 361 -12.24 27.80 -1.57
CA LEU A 361 -12.08 27.04 -2.79
C LEU A 361 -12.82 25.69 -2.74
N GLY A 362 -12.88 25.06 -1.56
CA GLY A 362 -13.66 23.83 -1.32
C GLY A 362 -15.16 24.01 -1.53
N HIS A 363 -15.72 25.19 -1.18
CA HIS A 363 -17.12 25.54 -1.43
C HIS A 363 -17.46 25.72 -2.92
N LEU A 364 -16.47 26.02 -3.77
CA LEU A 364 -16.66 26.21 -5.21
C LEU A 364 -16.64 24.89 -6.01
N TYR A 365 -16.37 23.75 -5.36
CA TYR A 365 -16.40 22.43 -5.99
C TYR A 365 -17.74 21.73 -5.71
N ASP A 366 -18.65 21.72 -6.70
CA ASP A 366 -19.94 21.01 -6.60
C ASP A 366 -19.75 19.53 -6.93
N PHE A 367 -19.43 18.75 -5.88
CA PHE A 367 -19.24 17.29 -5.99
C PHE A 367 -20.50 16.58 -6.50
N GLU A 368 -21.68 17.01 -6.08
CA GLU A 368 -22.96 16.41 -6.44
C GLU A 368 -23.22 16.52 -7.96
N TRP A 369 -22.86 17.68 -8.54
CA TRP A 369 -22.90 17.85 -9.99
C TRP A 369 -21.88 16.94 -10.69
N VAL A 370 -20.64 16.93 -10.23
CA VAL A 370 -19.55 16.10 -10.79
C VAL A 370 -19.91 14.63 -10.71
N ASN A 371 -20.35 14.16 -9.55
CA ASN A 371 -20.73 12.77 -9.35
C ASN A 371 -21.84 12.32 -10.30
N ARG A 372 -22.89 13.12 -10.43
CA ARG A 372 -24.02 12.82 -11.31
C ARG A 372 -23.66 12.86 -12.79
N ASN A 373 -22.90 13.87 -13.23
CA ASN A 373 -22.71 14.14 -14.65
C ASN A 373 -21.42 13.54 -15.24
N LEU A 374 -20.39 13.33 -14.41
CA LEU A 374 -19.09 12.81 -14.86
C LEU A 374 -18.77 11.41 -14.31
N LEU A 375 -19.40 11.00 -13.18
CA LEU A 375 -19.08 9.79 -12.46
C LEU A 375 -20.30 8.86 -12.28
N PHE A 376 -21.40 9.10 -12.98
CA PHE A 376 -22.61 8.27 -13.02
C PHE A 376 -23.34 8.10 -11.67
N GLY A 377 -23.06 8.93 -10.67
CA GLY A 377 -23.64 8.82 -9.34
C GLY A 377 -23.08 7.67 -8.49
N LEU A 378 -21.97 7.06 -8.92
CA LEU A 378 -21.45 5.80 -8.35
C LEU A 378 -20.52 5.98 -7.14
N PHE A 379 -20.15 7.19 -6.81
CA PHE A 379 -19.16 7.47 -5.78
C PHE A 379 -19.75 8.25 -4.61
N GLN A 380 -19.07 8.19 -3.48
CA GLN A 380 -19.31 9.05 -2.33
C GLN A 380 -18.24 10.12 -2.24
N ARG A 381 -18.55 11.25 -1.61
CA ARG A 381 -17.56 12.30 -1.36
C ARG A 381 -16.65 11.90 -0.21
N ALA A 382 -15.34 12.01 -0.42
CA ALA A 382 -14.35 11.84 0.64
C ALA A 382 -14.57 12.92 1.72
N GLY A 383 -14.37 12.57 2.97
CA GLY A 383 -14.55 13.50 4.10
C GLY A 383 -13.61 13.23 5.28
N SER A 384 -12.85 12.13 5.22
CA SER A 384 -11.84 11.75 6.20
C SER A 384 -10.67 11.09 5.48
N TYR A 385 -9.50 11.13 6.07
CA TYR A 385 -8.33 10.39 5.56
C TYR A 385 -8.42 8.89 5.81
N PHE A 386 -9.41 8.46 6.62
CA PHE A 386 -9.69 7.08 6.98
C PHE A 386 -11.16 6.68 6.76
N ASP A 387 -11.87 7.36 5.85
CA ASP A 387 -13.27 7.06 5.53
C ASP A 387 -13.53 5.58 5.30
N GLY A 388 -14.66 5.07 5.80
CA GLY A 388 -15.08 3.68 5.65
C GLY A 388 -14.55 2.75 6.74
N SER A 389 -13.90 3.26 7.78
CA SER A 389 -13.35 2.46 8.88
C SER A 389 -13.63 3.05 10.27
N ASP A 390 -13.28 2.28 11.30
CA ASP A 390 -13.30 2.72 12.70
C ASP A 390 -12.27 3.83 12.99
N LEU A 391 -11.27 4.01 12.16
CA LEU A 391 -10.23 5.03 12.28
C LEU A 391 -10.68 6.42 11.84
N SER A 392 -11.83 6.55 11.18
CA SER A 392 -12.37 7.85 10.75
C SER A 392 -12.96 8.64 11.92
N ALA A 393 -12.57 9.91 12.04
CA ALA A 393 -13.16 10.87 12.96
C ALA A 393 -14.49 11.47 12.45
N ARG A 394 -14.82 11.29 11.17
CA ARG A 394 -15.99 11.89 10.54
C ARG A 394 -17.29 11.40 11.16
N GLY A 395 -18.17 12.33 11.51
CA GLY A 395 -19.48 12.02 12.08
C GLY A 395 -19.44 11.52 13.53
N ARG A 396 -18.29 11.64 14.21
CA ARG A 396 -18.08 11.19 15.59
C ARG A 396 -17.56 12.34 16.45
N PRO A 397 -18.21 12.66 17.58
CA PRO A 397 -17.62 13.54 18.58
C PRO A 397 -16.28 12.95 19.07
N ALA A 398 -15.35 13.81 19.42
CA ALA A 398 -14.07 13.38 19.99
C ALA A 398 -14.28 12.69 21.35
N SER A 399 -13.64 11.51 21.53
CA SER A 399 -13.58 10.82 22.82
C SER A 399 -12.83 11.66 23.87
N GLU A 400 -12.93 11.32 25.14
CA GLU A 400 -12.16 11.98 26.20
C GLU A 400 -10.63 11.82 25.95
N ALA A 401 -10.22 10.67 25.45
CA ALA A 401 -8.81 10.39 25.11
C ALA A 401 -8.36 11.24 23.91
N GLU A 402 -9.16 11.31 22.82
CA GLU A 402 -8.87 12.19 21.68
C GLU A 402 -8.78 13.65 22.12
N GLN A 403 -9.70 14.12 23.00
CA GLN A 403 -9.68 15.49 23.55
C GLN A 403 -8.42 15.75 24.37
N ALA A 404 -7.97 14.79 25.19
CA ALA A 404 -6.75 14.90 25.97
C ALA A 404 -5.50 15.02 25.07
N LEU A 405 -5.42 14.18 24.01
CA LEU A 405 -4.35 14.22 23.02
C LEU A 405 -4.29 15.56 22.27
N LEU A 406 -5.46 16.13 21.95
CA LEU A 406 -5.58 17.36 21.16
C LEU A 406 -5.54 18.64 22.00
N ALA A 407 -5.67 18.56 23.34
CA ALA A 407 -5.71 19.73 24.23
C ALA A 407 -4.53 20.72 24.03
N PRO A 408 -3.27 20.28 23.81
CA PRO A 408 -2.15 21.18 23.51
C PRO A 408 -2.26 21.90 22.16
N PHE A 409 -3.12 21.41 21.25
CA PHE A 409 -3.27 21.82 19.87
C PHE A 409 -4.71 22.25 19.52
N ALA A 410 -5.49 22.66 20.52
CA ALA A 410 -6.92 22.95 20.38
C ALA A 410 -7.21 23.98 19.27
N ASP A 411 -6.36 24.99 19.08
CA ASP A 411 -6.52 26.03 18.05
C ASP A 411 -6.34 25.49 16.60
N ALA A 412 -5.70 24.33 16.47
CA ALA A 412 -5.50 23.69 15.16
C ALA A 412 -6.73 22.91 14.69
N VAL A 413 -7.62 22.54 15.60
CA VAL A 413 -8.83 21.74 15.31
C VAL A 413 -10.07 22.63 15.21
N LEU A 414 -10.84 22.45 14.14
CA LEU A 414 -12.13 23.15 14.00
C LEU A 414 -13.15 22.61 15.02
N PRO A 415 -13.97 23.47 15.65
CA PRO A 415 -14.99 23.04 16.60
C PRO A 415 -15.94 21.98 16.03
N GLU A 416 -16.36 22.15 14.77
CA GLU A 416 -17.26 21.24 14.07
C GLU A 416 -16.61 19.87 13.78
N VAL A 417 -15.30 19.81 13.75
CA VAL A 417 -14.54 18.55 13.64
C VAL A 417 -14.43 17.87 15.00
N MET A 418 -14.29 18.65 16.07
CA MET A 418 -14.28 18.12 17.45
C MET A 418 -15.63 17.53 17.86
N ASP A 419 -16.73 18.19 17.53
CA ASP A 419 -18.08 17.72 17.87
C ASP A 419 -18.66 16.71 16.86
N GLY A 420 -17.91 16.43 15.76
CA GLY A 420 -18.29 15.45 14.74
C GLY A 420 -19.35 15.93 13.74
N THR A 421 -19.72 17.22 13.77
CA THR A 421 -20.74 17.78 12.87
C THR A 421 -20.16 18.23 11.53
N TRP A 422 -18.85 18.36 11.42
CA TRP A 422 -18.20 18.77 10.19
C TRP A 422 -18.49 17.83 9.01
N GLN A 423 -18.83 18.42 7.86
CA GLN A 423 -18.96 17.73 6.58
C GLN A 423 -18.30 18.57 5.50
N PRO A 424 -17.74 17.93 4.43
CA PRO A 424 -17.32 18.68 3.26
C PRO A 424 -18.50 19.47 2.69
N PRO A 425 -18.27 20.68 2.12
CA PRO A 425 -19.35 21.50 1.57
C PRO A 425 -20.20 20.71 0.56
N THR A 426 -21.50 20.64 0.78
CA THR A 426 -22.47 19.94 -0.08
C THR A 426 -23.19 20.93 -0.97
N GLY A 427 -23.08 20.79 -2.29
CA GLY A 427 -23.77 21.62 -3.26
C GLY A 427 -25.18 21.11 -3.58
N ASP A 428 -25.98 21.93 -4.26
CA ASP A 428 -27.32 21.57 -4.74
C ASP A 428 -27.30 20.69 -6.02
N GLY A 429 -26.10 20.40 -6.55
CA GLY A 429 -25.90 19.63 -7.76
C GLY A 429 -26.24 20.39 -9.05
N SER A 430 -26.41 21.70 -8.99
CA SER A 430 -26.64 22.55 -10.16
C SER A 430 -25.34 22.95 -10.91
N GLY A 431 -24.19 22.77 -10.24
CA GLY A 431 -22.89 23.30 -10.67
C GLY A 431 -22.80 24.83 -10.51
N ARG A 432 -23.79 25.46 -9.87
CA ARG A 432 -23.89 26.92 -9.69
C ARG A 432 -24.58 27.32 -8.38
N ASP A 433 -24.37 26.55 -7.33
CA ASP A 433 -25.00 26.78 -6.04
C ASP A 433 -24.65 28.17 -5.47
N ARG A 434 -25.68 29.02 -5.41
CA ARG A 434 -25.53 30.41 -4.95
C ARG A 434 -25.19 30.52 -3.46
N ALA A 435 -25.61 29.55 -2.65
CA ALA A 435 -25.30 29.57 -1.22
C ALA A 435 -23.82 29.25 -1.01
N GLN A 436 -23.29 28.24 -1.71
CA GLN A 436 -21.88 27.88 -1.65
C GLN A 436 -20.98 29.00 -2.22
N ILE A 437 -21.40 29.63 -3.32
CA ILE A 437 -20.66 30.79 -3.91
C ILE A 437 -20.63 31.97 -2.92
N ARG A 438 -21.75 32.30 -2.25
CA ARG A 438 -21.75 33.38 -1.24
C ARG A 438 -20.83 33.10 -0.06
N GLU A 439 -20.81 31.84 0.42
CA GLU A 439 -19.93 31.45 1.51
C GLU A 439 -18.46 31.52 1.09
N ALA A 440 -18.13 31.03 -0.08
CA ALA A 440 -16.79 31.17 -0.65
C ALA A 440 -16.34 32.63 -0.74
N MET A 441 -17.21 33.50 -1.23
CA MET A 441 -16.92 34.95 -1.34
C MET A 441 -16.76 35.61 0.02
N ARG A 442 -17.52 35.19 1.05
CA ARG A 442 -17.38 35.68 2.42
C ARG A 442 -16.00 35.32 2.99
N LEU A 443 -15.62 34.02 2.89
CA LEU A 443 -14.32 33.52 3.35
C LEU A 443 -13.14 34.20 2.65
N LEU A 444 -13.22 34.35 1.32
CA LEU A 444 -12.21 35.07 0.55
C LEU A 444 -12.08 36.54 1.01
N ALA A 445 -13.23 37.18 1.26
CA ALA A 445 -13.24 38.55 1.76
C ALA A 445 -12.58 38.69 3.13
N GLU A 446 -12.81 37.75 4.05
CA GLU A 446 -12.17 37.69 5.37
C GLU A 446 -10.68 37.38 5.29
N ALA A 447 -10.25 36.63 4.25
CA ALA A 447 -8.86 36.35 3.96
C ALA A 447 -8.16 37.48 3.16
N GLY A 448 -8.80 38.65 2.98
CA GLY A 448 -8.20 39.81 2.31
C GLY A 448 -8.29 39.80 0.78
N TRP A 449 -9.18 39.00 0.20
CA TRP A 449 -9.38 38.96 -1.26
C TRP A 449 -10.69 39.68 -1.66
N ARG A 450 -10.67 40.41 -2.77
CA ARG A 450 -11.82 41.19 -3.26
C ARG A 450 -12.01 41.00 -4.75
N LEU A 451 -13.23 40.86 -5.18
CA LEU A 451 -13.59 40.86 -6.61
C LEU A 451 -13.57 42.30 -7.14
N GLN A 452 -12.68 42.58 -8.10
CA GLN A 452 -12.54 43.90 -8.75
C GLN A 452 -12.48 43.68 -10.24
N ASP A 453 -13.37 44.34 -10.98
CA ASP A 453 -13.46 44.27 -12.45
C ASP A 453 -13.48 42.82 -12.98
N GLY A 454 -14.19 41.92 -12.28
CA GLY A 454 -14.31 40.52 -12.65
C GLY A 454 -13.08 39.64 -12.30
N VAL A 455 -12.08 40.17 -11.61
CA VAL A 455 -10.89 39.46 -11.18
C VAL A 455 -10.78 39.47 -9.66
N MET A 456 -10.56 38.32 -9.06
CA MET A 456 -10.27 38.18 -7.63
C MET A 456 -8.85 38.69 -7.34
N ARG A 457 -8.73 39.71 -6.49
CA ARG A 457 -7.45 40.37 -6.18
C ARG A 457 -7.20 40.42 -4.68
N ASN A 458 -5.94 40.28 -4.31
CA ASN A 458 -5.50 40.56 -2.95
C ASN A 458 -5.71 42.05 -2.65
N ALA A 459 -6.36 42.37 -1.55
CA ALA A 459 -6.74 43.74 -1.20
C ALA A 459 -5.57 44.67 -0.87
N GLU A 460 -4.44 44.09 -0.43
CA GLU A 460 -3.23 44.84 -0.06
C GLU A 460 -2.30 45.04 -1.26
N THR A 461 -2.05 43.96 -2.00
CA THR A 461 -1.04 43.96 -3.09
C THR A 461 -1.63 44.23 -4.47
N GLY A 462 -2.95 44.09 -4.64
CA GLY A 462 -3.62 44.16 -5.95
C GLY A 462 -3.37 42.95 -6.86
N ALA A 463 -2.57 41.97 -6.43
CA ALA A 463 -2.21 40.79 -7.21
C ALA A 463 -3.46 39.94 -7.51
N PRO A 464 -3.64 39.44 -8.74
CA PRO A 464 -4.75 38.55 -9.08
C PRO A 464 -4.57 37.18 -8.44
N MET A 465 -5.70 36.51 -8.09
CA MET A 465 -5.69 35.13 -7.62
C MET A 465 -5.53 34.20 -8.82
N THR A 466 -4.31 33.73 -9.04
CA THR A 466 -3.96 32.85 -10.16
C THR A 466 -3.06 31.71 -9.66
N PHE A 467 -3.30 30.49 -10.16
CA PHE A 467 -2.46 29.32 -9.85
C PHE A 467 -2.53 28.25 -10.93
N GLU A 468 -1.56 27.33 -10.92
CA GLU A 468 -1.46 26.21 -11.85
C GLU A 468 -1.93 24.91 -11.21
N PHE A 469 -2.77 24.16 -11.92
CA PHE A 469 -3.05 22.75 -11.64
C PHE A 469 -2.17 21.87 -12.51
N LEU A 470 -1.34 21.02 -11.91
CA LEU A 470 -0.47 20.07 -12.60
C LEU A 470 -1.19 18.73 -12.74
N ALA A 471 -1.40 18.27 -13.98
CA ALA A 471 -2.05 17.01 -14.32
C ALA A 471 -1.07 16.04 -15.01
N VAL A 472 -1.26 14.74 -14.78
CA VAL A 472 -0.48 13.67 -15.44
C VAL A 472 -1.30 12.87 -16.45
N ASN A 473 -2.64 12.99 -16.43
CA ASN A 473 -3.51 12.26 -17.34
C ASN A 473 -4.80 13.04 -17.66
N ARG A 474 -5.50 12.58 -18.70
CA ARG A 474 -6.73 13.21 -19.18
C ARG A 474 -7.91 13.16 -18.19
N GLN A 475 -7.92 12.18 -17.29
CA GLN A 475 -8.98 12.09 -16.28
C GLN A 475 -8.83 13.21 -15.25
N GLN A 476 -7.62 13.44 -14.76
CA GLN A 476 -7.32 14.57 -13.87
C GLN A 476 -7.61 15.90 -14.54
N GLU A 477 -7.16 16.08 -15.81
CA GLU A 477 -7.42 17.28 -16.59
C GLU A 477 -8.94 17.58 -16.71
N ARG A 478 -9.76 16.56 -16.98
CA ARG A 478 -11.22 16.73 -17.12
C ARG A 478 -11.88 17.19 -15.80
N LEU A 479 -11.49 16.63 -14.67
CA LEU A 479 -12.00 17.06 -13.36
C LEU A 479 -11.52 18.48 -13.01
N ALA A 480 -10.26 18.80 -13.30
CA ALA A 480 -9.69 20.11 -13.07
C ALA A 480 -10.34 21.20 -13.96
N LEU A 481 -10.68 20.91 -15.22
CA LEU A 481 -11.40 21.83 -16.10
C LEU A 481 -12.76 22.22 -15.53
N ASN A 482 -13.52 21.28 -14.98
CA ASN A 482 -14.78 21.58 -14.31
C ASN A 482 -14.59 22.52 -13.11
N PHE A 483 -13.53 22.28 -12.32
CA PHE A 483 -13.22 23.15 -11.18
C PHE A 483 -12.74 24.54 -11.63
N ALA A 484 -11.90 24.63 -12.67
CA ALA A 484 -11.47 25.91 -13.26
C ALA A 484 -12.65 26.78 -13.72
N ASP A 485 -13.65 26.16 -14.34
CA ASP A 485 -14.89 26.81 -14.72
C ASP A 485 -15.64 27.42 -13.53
N ALA A 486 -15.74 26.67 -12.42
CA ALA A 486 -16.39 27.15 -11.21
C ALA A 486 -15.61 28.33 -10.57
N LEU A 487 -14.29 28.24 -10.51
CA LEU A 487 -13.39 29.29 -10.03
C LEU A 487 -13.45 30.55 -10.89
N GLY A 488 -13.49 30.39 -12.21
CA GLY A 488 -13.58 31.51 -13.16
C GLY A 488 -14.81 32.40 -12.95
N ARG A 489 -15.94 31.83 -12.49
CA ARG A 489 -17.17 32.57 -12.20
C ARG A 489 -17.03 33.58 -11.05
N VAL A 490 -16.07 33.38 -10.16
CA VAL A 490 -15.73 34.27 -9.05
C VAL A 490 -14.43 35.03 -9.28
N GLY A 491 -13.94 35.05 -10.52
CA GLY A 491 -12.76 35.82 -10.91
C GLY A 491 -11.41 35.20 -10.52
N ILE A 492 -11.37 33.91 -10.20
CA ILE A 492 -10.14 33.16 -9.90
C ILE A 492 -9.70 32.43 -11.15
N ALA A 493 -8.41 32.54 -11.52
CA ALA A 493 -7.88 31.90 -12.72
C ALA A 493 -7.00 30.69 -12.34
N MET A 494 -7.48 29.49 -12.67
CA MET A 494 -6.69 28.26 -12.57
C MET A 494 -6.28 27.80 -13.98
N SER A 495 -4.98 27.78 -14.24
CA SER A 495 -4.44 27.17 -15.47
C SER A 495 -4.18 25.69 -15.25
N ILE A 496 -4.34 24.87 -16.30
CA ILE A 496 -4.10 23.43 -16.22
C ILE A 496 -2.94 23.06 -17.12
N ARG A 497 -1.95 22.39 -16.54
CA ARG A 497 -0.78 21.90 -17.27
C ARG A 497 -0.74 20.38 -17.23
N LEU A 498 -0.98 19.75 -18.37
CA LEU A 498 -0.79 18.32 -18.57
C LEU A 498 0.66 18.05 -18.95
N VAL A 499 1.34 17.16 -18.22
CA VAL A 499 2.73 16.75 -18.42
C VAL A 499 2.85 15.23 -18.49
N ASP A 500 4.00 14.74 -18.96
CA ASP A 500 4.32 13.31 -18.91
C ASP A 500 4.71 12.84 -17.49
N ASP A 501 4.72 11.52 -17.29
CA ASP A 501 4.99 10.90 -15.98
C ASP A 501 6.36 11.32 -15.41
N ALA A 502 7.41 11.36 -16.24
CA ALA A 502 8.76 11.68 -15.76
C ALA A 502 8.86 13.14 -15.27
N GLN A 503 8.24 14.07 -16.00
CA GLN A 503 8.17 15.47 -15.61
C GLN A 503 7.27 15.64 -14.38
N TYR A 504 6.14 14.93 -14.30
CA TYR A 504 5.23 14.97 -13.16
C TYR A 504 5.96 14.58 -11.87
N TRP A 505 6.58 13.39 -11.85
CA TRP A 505 7.27 12.91 -10.66
C TRP A 505 8.45 13.78 -10.22
N ARG A 506 9.18 14.38 -11.17
CA ARG A 506 10.25 15.32 -10.85
C ARG A 506 9.70 16.57 -10.15
N ARG A 507 8.65 17.17 -10.71
CA ARG A 507 8.01 18.34 -10.11
C ARG A 507 7.39 18.03 -8.75
N LEU A 508 6.80 16.85 -8.58
CA LEU A 508 6.30 16.41 -7.27
C LEU A 508 7.42 16.28 -6.24
N ALA A 509 8.55 15.68 -6.61
CA ALA A 509 9.70 15.52 -5.71
C ALA A 509 10.26 16.85 -5.21
N ASP A 510 10.24 17.89 -6.05
CA ASP A 510 10.73 19.23 -5.73
C ASP A 510 9.63 20.17 -5.22
N PHE A 511 8.39 19.68 -5.04
CA PHE A 511 7.20 20.48 -4.68
C PHE A 511 6.95 21.68 -5.60
N ASP A 512 7.35 21.55 -6.89
CA ASP A 512 7.20 22.58 -7.92
C ASP A 512 5.81 22.49 -8.58
N TYR A 513 4.78 22.84 -7.84
CA TYR A 513 3.38 22.95 -8.28
C TYR A 513 2.61 23.82 -7.31
N ASP A 514 1.44 24.30 -7.75
CA ASP A 514 0.52 25.01 -6.87
C ASP A 514 -0.59 24.06 -6.38
N MET A 515 -1.18 23.28 -7.30
CA MET A 515 -2.21 22.29 -6.99
C MET A 515 -2.02 21.02 -7.83
N ILE A 516 -2.32 19.86 -7.25
CA ILE A 516 -2.32 18.55 -7.91
C ILE A 516 -3.56 17.75 -7.52
N GLN A 517 -3.85 16.67 -8.23
CA GLN A 517 -4.73 15.62 -7.70
C GLN A 517 -3.86 14.48 -7.13
N TRP A 518 -4.19 14.08 -5.91
CA TRP A 518 -3.51 12.98 -5.25
C TRP A 518 -4.46 12.13 -4.43
N THR A 519 -4.12 10.84 -4.28
CA THR A 519 -4.78 9.92 -3.35
C THR A 519 -3.77 9.40 -2.35
N TRP A 520 -3.95 9.69 -1.06
CA TRP A 520 -3.23 9.00 0.01
C TRP A 520 -4.04 7.75 0.36
N PRO A 521 -3.51 6.56 0.03
CA PRO A 521 -4.17 5.32 0.47
C PRO A 521 -4.10 5.20 1.98
N ALA A 522 -5.10 4.58 2.59
CA ALA A 522 -5.13 4.30 4.01
C ALA A 522 -5.18 2.78 4.27
N SER A 523 -4.86 2.39 5.49
CA SER A 523 -4.93 1.00 5.95
C SER A 523 -5.65 0.95 7.30
N LEU A 524 -6.04 -0.26 7.74
CA LEU A 524 -6.62 -0.49 9.07
C LEU A 524 -5.59 -0.36 10.21
N SER A 525 -4.31 -0.30 9.85
CA SER A 525 -3.18 -0.11 10.77
C SER A 525 -2.16 0.82 10.08
N PRO A 526 -2.43 2.15 10.02
CA PRO A 526 -1.44 3.11 9.55
C PRO A 526 -0.19 3.08 10.43
N GLY A 527 0.98 3.22 9.82
CA GLY A 527 2.27 3.08 10.49
C GLY A 527 3.28 4.14 10.06
N ASN A 528 4.52 3.73 9.86
CA ASN A 528 5.66 4.60 9.54
C ASN A 528 5.49 5.41 8.24
N GLU A 529 4.60 5.02 7.33
CA GLU A 529 4.32 5.79 6.13
C GLU A 529 3.72 7.18 6.43
N GLN A 530 3.06 7.34 7.60
CA GLN A 530 2.50 8.63 8.01
C GLN A 530 3.60 9.67 8.29
N VAL A 531 4.76 9.22 8.77
CA VAL A 531 5.94 10.09 8.95
C VAL A 531 6.34 10.75 7.63
N ASN A 532 6.36 9.98 6.54
CA ASN A 532 6.73 10.49 5.22
C ASN A 532 5.63 11.35 4.55
N ARG A 533 4.37 11.19 4.98
CA ARG A 533 3.21 11.87 4.39
C ARG A 533 2.88 13.20 5.04
N TRP A 534 3.10 13.33 6.36
CA TRP A 534 2.44 14.41 7.10
C TRP A 534 3.34 15.17 8.07
N THR A 535 4.52 14.64 8.49
CA THR A 535 5.35 15.36 9.47
C THR A 535 5.88 16.68 8.92
N SER A 536 6.12 17.63 9.83
CA SER A 536 6.75 18.91 9.52
C SER A 536 8.13 18.72 8.87
N ALA A 537 8.90 17.72 9.31
CA ALA A 537 10.18 17.36 8.70
C ALA A 537 10.03 16.87 7.25
N ALA A 538 8.96 16.12 6.96
CA ALA A 538 8.66 15.67 5.60
C ALA A 538 8.28 16.83 4.67
N ALA A 539 7.69 17.90 5.21
CA ALA A 539 7.36 19.09 4.42
C ALA A 539 8.57 19.76 3.78
N GLU A 540 9.76 19.63 4.38
CA GLU A 540 11.02 20.22 3.89
C GLU A 540 11.86 19.25 3.05
N ARG A 541 11.54 17.94 3.08
CA ARG A 541 12.36 16.91 2.46
C ARG A 541 11.90 16.61 1.04
N SER A 542 12.71 16.93 0.03
CA SER A 542 12.49 16.55 -1.37
C SER A 542 12.22 15.05 -1.48
N GLY A 543 11.25 14.67 -2.32
CA GLY A 543 10.82 13.29 -2.53
C GLY A 543 9.93 12.71 -1.42
N SER A 544 9.56 13.49 -0.40
CA SER A 544 8.55 13.07 0.57
C SER A 544 7.14 13.09 -0.06
N LEU A 545 6.19 12.45 0.62
CA LEU A 545 4.78 12.43 0.22
C LEU A 545 3.93 13.50 0.94
N ASN A 546 4.59 14.45 1.65
CA ASN A 546 3.91 15.60 2.23
C ASN A 546 3.61 16.65 1.15
N PHE A 547 2.80 16.26 0.18
CA PHE A 547 2.45 17.12 -0.96
C PHE A 547 1.67 18.37 -0.56
N ALA A 548 0.95 18.32 0.53
CA ALA A 548 0.22 19.47 1.04
C ALA A 548 1.13 20.55 1.67
N GLY A 549 2.32 20.18 2.12
CA GLY A 549 3.20 21.09 2.89
C GLY A 549 2.72 21.29 4.33
N ALA A 550 2.05 20.29 4.91
CA ALA A 550 1.58 20.34 6.30
C ALA A 550 2.75 20.50 7.27
N ARG A 551 2.63 21.43 8.24
CA ARG A 551 3.65 21.75 9.26
C ARG A 551 3.01 21.96 10.63
N GLU A 552 1.88 21.31 10.88
CA GLU A 552 1.14 21.44 12.13
C GLU A 552 1.80 20.57 13.22
N PRO A 553 2.30 21.15 14.33
CA PRO A 553 2.94 20.36 15.39
C PRO A 553 2.04 19.30 16.01
N GLY A 554 0.72 19.51 16.03
CA GLY A 554 -0.24 18.51 16.48
C GLY A 554 -0.22 17.25 15.62
N ILE A 555 -0.01 17.39 14.30
CA ILE A 555 0.13 16.25 13.40
C ILE A 555 1.37 15.42 13.76
N ASP A 556 2.51 16.08 14.00
CA ASP A 556 3.75 15.39 14.43
C ASP A 556 3.53 14.62 15.74
N ALA A 557 2.85 15.25 16.71
CA ALA A 557 2.55 14.65 18.01
C ALA A 557 1.60 13.44 17.87
N MET A 558 0.56 13.52 17.06
CA MET A 558 -0.37 12.39 16.86
C MET A 558 0.26 11.22 16.10
N ILE A 559 1.14 11.49 15.16
CA ILE A 559 1.92 10.43 14.50
C ILE A 559 2.83 9.75 15.53
N ALA A 560 3.50 10.49 16.40
CA ALA A 560 4.32 9.91 17.46
C ALA A 560 3.49 9.07 18.44
N ALA A 561 2.32 9.57 18.86
CA ALA A 561 1.41 8.83 19.75
C ALA A 561 0.91 7.53 19.09
N MET A 562 0.49 7.60 17.83
CA MET A 562 0.05 6.45 17.05
C MET A 562 1.14 5.36 16.95
N LEU A 563 2.39 5.75 16.68
CA LEU A 563 3.51 4.80 16.53
C LEU A 563 3.95 4.20 17.87
N ALA A 564 3.73 4.91 18.98
CA ALA A 564 4.05 4.44 20.31
C ALA A 564 2.96 3.55 20.94
N ALA A 565 1.73 3.59 20.40
CA ALA A 565 0.60 2.85 20.95
C ALA A 565 0.84 1.33 20.92
N THR A 566 0.57 0.65 22.04
CA THR A 566 0.61 -0.81 22.19
C THR A 566 -0.78 -1.40 22.11
N GLU A 567 -1.76 -0.71 22.72
CA GLU A 567 -3.15 -1.12 22.75
C GLU A 567 -3.93 -0.59 21.55
N ARG A 568 -4.96 -1.35 21.12
CA ARG A 568 -5.77 -0.97 19.96
C ARG A 568 -6.55 0.32 20.20
N ASP A 569 -7.10 0.52 21.38
CA ASP A 569 -7.92 1.70 21.70
C ASP A 569 -7.08 2.98 21.68
N ASP A 570 -5.90 2.96 22.28
CA ASP A 570 -4.95 4.09 22.26
C ASP A 570 -4.51 4.44 20.83
N PHE A 571 -4.27 3.40 20.02
CA PHE A 571 -3.95 3.56 18.61
C PHE A 571 -5.10 4.22 17.84
N VAL A 572 -6.33 3.75 18.02
CA VAL A 572 -7.53 4.30 17.36
C VAL A 572 -7.74 5.76 17.74
N ASP A 573 -7.62 6.10 19.03
CA ASP A 573 -7.76 7.47 19.51
C ASP A 573 -6.67 8.39 18.93
N ALA A 574 -5.41 7.94 18.85
CA ALA A 574 -4.33 8.70 18.23
C ALA A 574 -4.55 8.91 16.72
N VAL A 575 -5.02 7.88 15.98
CA VAL A 575 -5.32 8.01 14.55
C VAL A 575 -6.52 8.92 14.30
N ARG A 576 -7.57 8.84 15.12
CA ARG A 576 -8.72 9.76 15.01
C ARG A 576 -8.33 11.20 15.33
N ALA A 577 -7.48 11.41 16.34
CA ALA A 577 -6.94 12.73 16.64
C ALA A 577 -6.10 13.27 15.48
N LEU A 578 -5.29 12.42 14.82
CA LEU A 578 -4.59 12.78 13.60
C LEU A 578 -5.56 13.16 12.47
N ASP A 579 -6.59 12.35 12.24
CA ASP A 579 -7.60 12.61 11.21
C ASP A 579 -8.32 13.95 11.44
N ARG A 580 -8.65 14.31 12.70
CA ARG A 580 -9.22 15.61 13.04
C ARG A 580 -8.32 16.78 12.68
N LEU A 581 -7.04 16.69 12.92
CA LEU A 581 -6.06 17.71 12.54
C LEU A 581 -5.94 17.82 11.01
N LEU A 582 -5.89 16.68 10.31
CA LEU A 582 -5.80 16.66 8.86
C LEU A 582 -7.05 17.24 8.20
N ILE A 583 -8.25 16.90 8.69
CA ILE A 583 -9.52 17.47 8.23
C ILE A 583 -9.53 18.98 8.49
N SER A 584 -9.19 19.40 9.71
CA SER A 584 -9.19 20.81 10.12
C SER A 584 -8.17 21.66 9.37
N GLY A 585 -7.09 21.04 8.87
CA GLY A 585 -6.09 21.71 8.06
C GLY A 585 -6.59 22.12 6.68
N ILE A 586 -7.69 21.54 6.18
CA ILE A 586 -8.24 21.79 4.85
C ILE A 586 -7.15 21.73 3.76
N TYR A 587 -6.36 20.66 3.79
CA TYR A 587 -5.24 20.49 2.84
C TYR A 587 -5.66 20.11 1.44
N VAL A 588 -6.93 19.71 1.27
CA VAL A 588 -7.48 19.27 -0.01
C VAL A 588 -8.88 19.82 -0.26
N VAL A 589 -9.27 19.90 -1.53
CA VAL A 589 -10.68 19.83 -1.92
C VAL A 589 -11.03 18.34 -2.05
N PRO A 590 -11.83 17.77 -1.13
CA PRO A 590 -12.12 16.34 -1.18
C PRO A 590 -12.90 15.98 -2.45
N LEU A 591 -12.44 14.94 -3.15
CA LEU A 591 -13.09 14.41 -4.35
C LEU A 591 -13.97 13.19 -3.98
N HIS A 592 -13.77 12.08 -4.63
CA HIS A 592 -14.60 10.89 -4.50
C HIS A 592 -13.85 9.70 -3.92
N ILE A 593 -14.60 8.85 -3.24
CA ILE A 593 -14.18 7.51 -2.81
C ILE A 593 -15.16 6.47 -3.39
N GLN A 594 -14.66 5.27 -3.62
CA GLN A 594 -15.46 4.13 -4.06
C GLN A 594 -15.86 3.29 -2.84
N ALA A 595 -17.10 3.42 -2.39
CA ALA A 595 -17.58 2.73 -1.19
C ALA A 595 -17.78 1.22 -1.37
N ASN A 596 -17.94 0.75 -2.60
CA ASN A 596 -18.18 -0.64 -2.94
C ASN A 596 -17.13 -1.16 -3.92
N THR A 597 -16.69 -2.41 -3.75
CA THR A 597 -15.97 -3.13 -4.79
C THR A 597 -16.97 -3.59 -5.84
N TRP A 598 -16.74 -3.24 -7.11
CA TRP A 598 -17.59 -3.67 -8.22
C TRP A 598 -17.08 -4.99 -8.78
N LEU A 599 -17.87 -6.05 -8.58
CA LEU A 599 -17.55 -7.40 -9.01
C LEU A 599 -18.44 -7.83 -10.16
N ALA A 600 -17.85 -8.51 -11.13
CA ALA A 600 -18.56 -9.26 -12.14
C ALA A 600 -17.92 -10.64 -12.26
N TYR A 601 -18.71 -11.70 -12.13
CA TYR A 601 -18.18 -13.06 -12.09
C TYR A 601 -19.17 -14.09 -12.62
N ASP A 602 -18.64 -15.24 -13.04
CA ASP A 602 -19.40 -16.40 -13.48
C ASP A 602 -20.31 -16.91 -12.34
N ALA A 603 -21.59 -17.15 -12.63
CA ALA A 603 -22.59 -17.55 -11.64
C ALA A 603 -22.29 -18.91 -10.97
N GLY A 604 -21.37 -19.70 -11.52
CA GLY A 604 -20.86 -20.91 -10.89
C GLY A 604 -19.75 -20.67 -9.87
N LEU A 605 -19.37 -19.41 -9.60
CA LEU A 605 -18.44 -19.06 -8.53
C LEU A 605 -19.20 -18.66 -7.28
N GLU A 606 -18.69 -19.06 -6.14
CA GLU A 606 -19.18 -18.67 -4.82
C GLU A 606 -18.07 -17.97 -4.04
N ARG A 607 -18.46 -17.01 -3.22
CA ARG A 607 -17.61 -16.27 -2.30
C ARG A 607 -18.12 -16.36 -0.86
N PRO A 608 -17.31 -16.06 0.15
CA PRO A 608 -17.82 -15.90 1.50
C PRO A 608 -18.81 -14.73 1.61
N ASP A 609 -19.84 -14.90 2.44
CA ASP A 609 -20.82 -13.88 2.78
C ASP A 609 -21.09 -13.93 4.30
N PRO A 610 -20.74 -12.88 5.05
CA PRO A 610 -20.17 -11.61 4.57
C PRO A 610 -18.76 -11.76 4.00
N ALA A 611 -18.37 -10.79 3.14
CA ALA A 611 -16.99 -10.68 2.67
C ALA A 611 -16.04 -10.39 3.84
N PRO A 612 -14.80 -10.92 3.84
CA PRO A 612 -13.79 -10.55 4.81
C PRO A 612 -13.53 -9.03 4.83
N LEU A 613 -13.06 -8.52 5.96
CA LEU A 613 -12.77 -7.10 6.15
C LEU A 613 -11.80 -6.55 5.08
N ARG A 614 -10.80 -7.34 4.70
CA ARG A 614 -9.77 -6.96 3.71
C ARG A 614 -10.08 -7.36 2.28
N GLY A 615 -11.35 -7.63 1.96
CA GLY A 615 -11.81 -7.93 0.61
C GLY A 615 -11.83 -9.42 0.26
N LEU A 616 -11.94 -9.71 -1.03
CA LEU A 616 -12.22 -11.04 -1.58
C LEU A 616 -11.04 -11.51 -2.47
N PRO A 617 -9.88 -11.87 -1.91
CA PRO A 617 -8.80 -12.45 -2.70
C PRO A 617 -9.23 -13.82 -3.26
N ILE A 618 -8.50 -14.27 -4.30
CA ILE A 618 -8.91 -15.47 -5.06
C ILE A 618 -8.95 -16.75 -4.22
N GLU A 619 -8.15 -16.86 -3.18
CA GLU A 619 -8.07 -18.02 -2.29
C GLU A 619 -9.34 -18.29 -1.47
N VAL A 620 -10.24 -17.30 -1.35
CA VAL A 620 -11.53 -17.48 -0.67
C VAL A 620 -12.67 -17.87 -1.63
N TRP A 621 -12.41 -17.87 -2.94
CA TRP A 621 -13.40 -18.26 -3.95
C TRP A 621 -13.44 -19.76 -4.16
N ARG A 622 -14.61 -20.28 -4.56
CA ARG A 622 -14.82 -21.67 -4.90
C ARG A 622 -15.81 -21.80 -6.04
N ARG A 623 -15.82 -22.95 -6.73
CA ARG A 623 -16.88 -23.30 -7.67
C ARG A 623 -17.99 -24.06 -6.96
N SER A 624 -19.26 -23.68 -7.25
CA SER A 624 -20.44 -24.44 -6.85
C SER A 624 -20.52 -25.75 -7.67
N GLY A 625 -20.57 -26.87 -6.99
CA GLY A 625 -20.81 -28.17 -7.60
C GLY A 625 -19.65 -28.76 -8.41
N GLY A 626 -18.42 -28.67 -7.89
CA GLY A 626 -17.25 -29.41 -8.39
C GLY A 626 -17.36 -30.90 -8.08
#